data_e072f51a60bd2fd64ff49ce13953185b
#
_entry.id   e072f51a60bd2fd64ff49ce13953185b
#
_cell.length_a   1.000
_cell.length_b   1.000
_cell.length_c   1.000
_cell.angle_alpha   90.00
_cell.angle_beta   90.00
_cell.angle_gamma   90.00
#
_symmetry.space_group_name_H-M   'P 1'
#
loop_
_entity.id
_entity.type
_entity.pdbx_description
1 polymer ?
#
loop_
_entity_poly.entity_id
_entity_poly.type
_entity_poly.pdbx_seq_one_letter_code
_entity_poly.pdbx_strand_id
1 'polypeptide(L)'
;MSATIAAPQSTKAPANAAKQVVKFSIYRYDPDKDERPYMQSLEVELLPTDKMLLDALMRIKQTTDDSVSYRRSCREGVCGSDAMNINGKNGLACITNLRDLKQPIVLKPLPGLPVVRDLIVDMTQFFKQYHSIKPFLINDMPPPEKERLQSPEEREELDGLYECILCACCSTSCPSFWWNPDKFVGPAGLLQAYRFIADSRDQATSERLDNLEDPYRLFRCHSIMNCVDVCPK
;
A
#
# COMPACT_ATOMS: atom_id res chain seq x y z
N MET A 1 -9.16 -49.85 27.60
CA MET A 1 -9.91 -48.67 28.07
C MET A 1 -9.92 -47.66 26.94
N SER A 2 -11.03 -47.59 26.17
CA SER A 2 -11.18 -46.67 25.02
C SER A 2 -11.70 -45.33 25.52
N ALA A 3 -10.93 -44.28 25.34
CA ALA A 3 -11.36 -42.90 25.64
C ALA A 3 -12.14 -42.36 24.45
N THR A 4 -13.43 -42.14 24.63
CA THR A 4 -14.32 -41.51 23.65
C THR A 4 -14.06 -39.98 23.67
N ILE A 5 -13.49 -39.46 22.58
CA ILE A 5 -13.30 -38.01 22.41
C ILE A 5 -14.67 -37.42 22.01
N ALA A 6 -15.24 -36.59 22.88
CA ALA A 6 -16.45 -35.83 22.61
C ALA A 6 -16.19 -34.74 21.56
N ALA A 7 -17.05 -34.67 20.54
CA ALA A 7 -17.00 -33.62 19.51
C ALA A 7 -17.29 -32.26 20.12
N PRO A 8 -16.61 -31.18 19.64
CA PRO A 8 -16.85 -29.83 20.13
C PRO A 8 -18.26 -29.34 19.80
N GLN A 9 -18.99 -28.91 20.82
CA GLN A 9 -20.31 -28.33 20.68
C GLN A 9 -20.23 -27.01 19.89
N SER A 10 -20.97 -26.94 18.80
CA SER A 10 -21.17 -25.72 18.01
C SER A 10 -21.82 -24.65 18.89
N THR A 11 -21.07 -23.66 19.29
CA THR A 11 -21.58 -22.43 19.93
C THR A 11 -22.36 -21.64 18.90
N LYS A 12 -23.69 -21.65 19.00
CA LYS A 12 -24.58 -20.74 18.25
C LYS A 12 -24.18 -19.28 18.56
N ALA A 13 -23.84 -18.55 17.51
CA ALA A 13 -23.62 -17.12 17.60
C ALA A 13 -24.87 -16.41 18.18
N PRO A 14 -24.74 -15.36 19.01
CA PRO A 14 -25.87 -14.66 19.59
C PRO A 14 -26.72 -14.00 18.49
N ALA A 15 -27.97 -14.37 18.42
CA ALA A 15 -28.94 -13.99 17.40
C ALA A 15 -29.52 -12.60 17.61
N ASN A 16 -28.75 -11.56 17.97
CA ASN A 16 -29.28 -10.17 18.05
C ASN A 16 -28.18 -9.12 18.14
N ALA A 17 -27.18 -9.16 17.24
CA ALA A 17 -26.33 -8.00 17.03
C ALA A 17 -27.04 -7.09 16.00
N ALA A 18 -27.36 -5.86 16.39
CA ALA A 18 -27.97 -4.86 15.51
C ALA A 18 -27.14 -4.74 14.22
N LYS A 19 -27.78 -4.97 13.07
CA LYS A 19 -27.17 -4.86 11.76
C LYS A 19 -26.74 -3.40 11.54
N GLN A 20 -25.47 -3.18 11.29
CA GLN A 20 -24.93 -1.86 11.03
C GLN A 20 -24.92 -1.60 9.52
N VAL A 21 -25.71 -0.61 9.06
CA VAL A 21 -25.66 -0.16 7.67
C VAL A 21 -24.63 0.96 7.54
N VAL A 22 -23.69 0.79 6.60
CA VAL A 22 -22.64 1.77 6.30
C VAL A 22 -22.79 2.26 4.87
N LYS A 23 -22.62 3.59 4.70
CA LYS A 23 -22.75 4.27 3.41
C LYS A 23 -21.39 4.48 2.78
N PHE A 24 -21.29 4.13 1.49
CA PHE A 24 -20.11 4.28 0.68
C PHE A 24 -20.36 5.18 -0.52
N SER A 25 -19.33 5.89 -0.96
CA SER A 25 -19.24 6.54 -2.26
C SER A 25 -17.97 6.06 -2.94
N ILE A 26 -18.10 5.19 -3.93
CA ILE A 26 -16.97 4.48 -4.56
C ILE A 26 -16.76 5.02 -5.97
N TYR A 27 -15.52 5.36 -6.30
CA TYR A 27 -15.11 5.69 -7.66
C TYR A 27 -15.24 4.47 -8.55
N ARG A 28 -15.95 4.65 -9.67
CA ARG A 28 -16.21 3.62 -10.67
C ARG A 28 -15.71 4.06 -12.03
N TYR A 29 -15.06 3.14 -12.73
CA TYR A 29 -14.64 3.29 -14.09
C TYR A 29 -14.33 1.92 -14.72
N ASP A 30 -15.03 1.59 -15.77
CA ASP A 30 -14.76 0.42 -16.62
C ASP A 30 -14.39 0.92 -18.03
N PRO A 31 -13.12 0.80 -18.49
CA PRO A 31 -12.67 1.35 -19.76
C PRO A 31 -13.41 0.76 -20.98
N ASP A 32 -14.03 -0.42 -20.82
CA ASP A 32 -14.78 -1.07 -21.89
C ASP A 32 -16.24 -0.58 -21.99
N LYS A 33 -16.74 0.15 -20.99
CA LYS A 33 -18.15 0.53 -20.88
C LYS A 33 -18.40 2.01 -20.62
N ASP A 34 -17.48 2.65 -19.86
CA ASP A 34 -17.69 3.99 -19.35
C ASP A 34 -16.90 5.02 -20.15
N GLU A 35 -17.57 6.04 -20.68
CA GLU A 35 -16.90 7.18 -21.33
C GLU A 35 -16.06 8.01 -20.33
N ARG A 36 -16.51 8.06 -19.09
CA ARG A 36 -15.88 8.82 -17.98
C ARG A 36 -16.18 8.21 -16.62
N PRO A 37 -15.28 8.41 -15.65
CA PRO A 37 -15.51 7.90 -14.30
C PRO A 37 -16.67 8.61 -13.60
N TYR A 38 -17.28 7.90 -12.63
CA TYR A 38 -18.35 8.43 -11.78
C TYR A 38 -18.22 7.94 -10.33
N MET A 39 -18.99 8.53 -9.42
CA MET A 39 -19.07 8.08 -8.02
C MET A 39 -20.38 7.32 -7.81
N GLN A 40 -20.29 6.07 -7.40
CA GLN A 40 -21.43 5.22 -7.08
C GLN A 40 -21.69 5.25 -5.57
N SER A 41 -22.93 5.56 -5.19
CA SER A 41 -23.37 5.48 -3.78
C SER A 41 -23.93 4.10 -3.49
N LEU A 42 -23.43 3.44 -2.45
CA LEU A 42 -23.84 2.12 -2.00
C LEU A 42 -24.11 2.12 -0.49
N GLU A 43 -25.10 1.33 -0.07
CA GLU A 43 -25.36 1.03 1.33
C GLU A 43 -25.14 -0.45 1.57
N VAL A 44 -24.39 -0.79 2.62
CA VAL A 44 -24.00 -2.15 2.93
C VAL A 44 -24.31 -2.49 4.36
N GLU A 45 -24.96 -3.62 4.54
CA GLU A 45 -25.21 -4.20 5.84
C GLU A 45 -24.01 -5.03 6.30
N LEU A 46 -23.34 -4.57 7.36
CA LEU A 46 -22.15 -5.22 7.91
C LEU A 46 -22.52 -6.28 8.95
N LEU A 47 -21.73 -7.34 9.02
CA LEU A 47 -21.76 -8.29 10.11
C LEU A 47 -20.93 -7.76 11.30
N PRO A 48 -21.18 -8.27 12.52
CA PRO A 48 -20.38 -7.91 13.70
C PRO A 48 -18.90 -8.28 13.59
N THR A 49 -18.55 -9.17 12.66
CA THR A 49 -17.18 -9.60 12.34
C THR A 49 -16.48 -8.66 11.38
N ASP A 50 -17.20 -7.85 10.62
CA ASP A 50 -16.65 -6.93 9.63
C ASP A 50 -16.12 -5.68 10.35
N LYS A 51 -14.82 -5.59 10.53
CA LYS A 51 -14.16 -4.52 11.29
C LYS A 51 -13.32 -3.59 10.44
N MET A 52 -12.66 -4.14 9.44
CA MET A 52 -11.77 -3.41 8.56
C MET A 52 -12.49 -2.99 7.28
N LEU A 53 -12.00 -1.92 6.66
CA LEU A 53 -12.54 -1.45 5.38
C LEU A 53 -12.54 -2.54 4.30
N LEU A 54 -11.53 -3.39 4.29
CA LEU A 54 -11.46 -4.51 3.35
C LEU A 54 -12.59 -5.52 3.57
N ASP A 55 -13.02 -5.76 4.81
CA ASP A 55 -14.16 -6.66 5.10
C ASP A 55 -15.44 -6.10 4.46
N ALA A 56 -15.66 -4.78 4.59
CA ALA A 56 -16.79 -4.12 3.95
C ALA A 56 -16.73 -4.17 2.42
N LEU A 57 -15.55 -3.95 1.81
CA LEU A 57 -15.38 -4.11 0.36
C LEU A 57 -15.68 -5.52 -0.12
N MET A 58 -15.25 -6.52 0.64
CA MET A 58 -15.58 -7.92 0.35
C MET A 58 -17.08 -8.19 0.49
N ARG A 59 -17.73 -7.58 1.48
CA ARG A 59 -19.19 -7.67 1.67
C ARG A 59 -19.94 -7.03 0.51
N ILE A 60 -19.54 -5.83 0.08
CA ILE A 60 -20.09 -5.15 -1.11
C ILE A 60 -20.05 -6.09 -2.31
N LYS A 61 -18.89 -6.68 -2.58
CA LYS A 61 -18.69 -7.56 -3.73
C LYS A 61 -19.51 -8.85 -3.64
N GLN A 62 -19.80 -9.32 -2.45
CA GLN A 62 -20.57 -10.57 -2.23
C GLN A 62 -22.09 -10.36 -2.28
N THR A 63 -22.59 -9.21 -1.83
CA THR A 63 -24.02 -9.01 -1.55
C THR A 63 -24.67 -7.88 -2.31
N THR A 64 -23.91 -6.89 -2.78
CA THR A 64 -24.46 -5.64 -3.32
C THR A 64 -24.06 -5.43 -4.79
N ASP A 65 -22.76 -5.46 -5.09
CA ASP A 65 -22.24 -5.23 -6.43
C ASP A 65 -20.92 -5.99 -6.64
N ASP A 66 -20.98 -7.10 -7.39
CA ASP A 66 -19.84 -7.97 -7.67
C ASP A 66 -18.86 -7.38 -8.69
N SER A 67 -19.25 -6.33 -9.41
CA SER A 67 -18.43 -5.66 -10.43
C SER A 67 -17.36 -4.75 -9.85
N VAL A 68 -17.46 -4.32 -8.56
CA VAL A 68 -16.47 -3.45 -7.91
C VAL A 68 -15.09 -4.10 -7.92
N SER A 69 -14.11 -3.39 -8.52
CA SER A 69 -12.76 -3.91 -8.73
C SER A 69 -11.74 -3.26 -7.80
N TYR A 70 -11.01 -4.07 -7.05
CA TYR A 70 -9.91 -3.67 -6.16
C TYR A 70 -8.91 -4.82 -6.01
N ARG A 71 -7.68 -4.50 -5.60
CA ARG A 71 -6.66 -5.51 -5.29
C ARG A 71 -6.69 -5.85 -3.81
N ARG A 72 -6.39 -7.09 -3.47
CA ARG A 72 -6.18 -7.57 -2.11
C ARG A 72 -5.32 -8.83 -2.09
N SER A 73 -4.64 -9.09 -0.96
CA SER A 73 -3.89 -10.33 -0.76
C SER A 73 -3.78 -10.68 0.73
N CYS A 74 -2.76 -10.19 1.45
CA CYS A 74 -2.38 -10.64 2.79
C CYS A 74 -3.42 -10.36 3.90
N ARG A 75 -4.18 -9.26 3.81
CA ARG A 75 -5.16 -8.76 4.80
C ARG A 75 -4.55 -8.27 6.12
N GLU A 76 -3.24 -8.09 6.22
CA GLU A 76 -2.51 -7.76 7.45
C GLU A 76 -1.48 -6.63 7.25
N GLY A 77 -1.64 -5.83 6.20
CA GLY A 77 -0.79 -4.66 5.97
C GLY A 77 0.64 -4.95 5.52
N VAL A 78 0.91 -6.12 4.92
CA VAL A 78 2.27 -6.52 4.49
C VAL A 78 2.45 -6.44 2.98
N CYS A 79 1.42 -6.79 2.18
CA CYS A 79 1.57 -6.83 0.71
C CYS A 79 1.36 -5.49 0.01
N GLY A 80 0.71 -4.52 0.64
CA GLY A 80 0.43 -3.20 0.07
C GLY A 80 -0.56 -3.17 -1.09
N SER A 81 -1.15 -4.31 -1.49
CA SER A 81 -1.95 -4.42 -2.72
C SER A 81 -3.29 -3.69 -2.66
N ASP A 82 -3.86 -3.52 -1.48
CA ASP A 82 -5.14 -2.88 -1.21
C ASP A 82 -5.03 -1.38 -0.87
N ALA A 83 -3.93 -0.77 -1.30
CA ALA A 83 -3.72 0.67 -1.17
C ALA A 83 -4.70 1.46 -2.03
N MET A 84 -5.36 2.43 -1.42
CA MET A 84 -6.33 3.31 -2.07
C MET A 84 -6.46 4.64 -1.33
N ASN A 85 -7.18 5.60 -1.90
CA ASN A 85 -7.53 6.84 -1.23
C ASN A 85 -8.84 6.66 -0.46
N ILE A 86 -8.79 6.85 0.86
CA ILE A 86 -9.88 6.64 1.81
C ILE A 86 -10.22 7.98 2.46
N ASN A 87 -11.39 8.53 2.18
CA ASN A 87 -11.81 9.83 2.70
C ASN A 87 -10.77 10.96 2.48
N GLY A 88 -10.05 10.91 1.34
CA GLY A 88 -9.04 11.91 0.99
C GLY A 88 -7.62 11.59 1.44
N LYS A 89 -7.38 10.57 2.26
CA LYS A 89 -6.06 10.12 2.72
C LYS A 89 -5.73 8.75 2.11
N ASN A 90 -4.49 8.59 1.63
CA ASN A 90 -4.04 7.29 1.14
C ASN A 90 -3.79 6.33 2.31
N GLY A 91 -4.18 5.07 2.13
CA GLY A 91 -4.03 4.05 3.16
C GLY A 91 -4.33 2.65 2.64
N LEU A 92 -4.19 1.65 3.51
CA LEU A 92 -4.48 0.26 3.21
C LEU A 92 -5.86 -0.13 3.76
N ALA A 93 -6.71 -0.71 2.92
CA ALA A 93 -8.06 -1.09 3.33
C ALA A 93 -8.07 -2.20 4.40
N CYS A 94 -7.08 -3.09 4.41
CA CYS A 94 -7.02 -4.22 5.33
C CYS A 94 -6.67 -3.85 6.79
N ILE A 95 -6.06 -2.68 7.01
CA ILE A 95 -5.70 -2.21 8.36
C ILE A 95 -6.44 -0.92 8.75
N THR A 96 -7.31 -0.41 7.90
CA THR A 96 -8.14 0.77 8.21
C THR A 96 -9.42 0.32 8.89
N ASN A 97 -9.64 0.75 10.15
CA ASN A 97 -10.81 0.38 10.92
C ASN A 97 -12.04 1.19 10.45
N LEU A 98 -13.15 0.52 10.20
CA LEU A 98 -14.41 1.16 9.77
C LEU A 98 -14.97 2.15 10.79
N ARG A 99 -14.73 1.96 12.09
CA ARG A 99 -15.21 2.83 13.16
C ARG A 99 -14.57 4.22 13.15
N ASP A 100 -13.35 4.32 12.58
CA ASP A 100 -12.59 5.57 12.53
C ASP A 100 -12.95 6.41 11.29
N LEU A 101 -13.79 5.86 10.40
CA LEU A 101 -14.14 6.49 9.14
C LEU A 101 -15.46 7.28 9.23
N LYS A 102 -15.42 8.53 8.75
CA LYS A 102 -16.63 9.35 8.56
C LYS A 102 -17.42 8.82 7.37
N GLN A 103 -18.74 8.78 7.52
CA GLN A 103 -19.66 8.39 6.45
C GLN A 103 -20.25 9.62 5.74
N PRO A 104 -20.55 9.52 4.42
CA PRO A 104 -20.28 8.35 3.58
C PRO A 104 -18.78 8.12 3.42
N ILE A 105 -18.35 6.85 3.43
CA ILE A 105 -16.94 6.49 3.20
C ILE A 105 -16.64 6.66 1.72
N VAL A 106 -15.76 7.61 1.39
CA VAL A 106 -15.39 7.93 0.02
C VAL A 106 -14.14 7.16 -0.34
N LEU A 107 -14.24 6.29 -1.36
CA LEU A 107 -13.13 5.47 -1.86
C LEU A 107 -12.78 5.88 -3.29
N LYS A 108 -11.50 6.16 -3.52
CA LYS A 108 -10.94 6.51 -4.82
C LYS A 108 -9.66 5.73 -5.08
N PRO A 109 -9.25 5.55 -6.35
CA PRO A 109 -7.93 5.00 -6.66
C PRO A 109 -6.83 5.91 -6.10
N LEU A 110 -5.61 5.37 -5.95
CA LEU A 110 -4.43 6.17 -5.60
C LEU A 110 -4.24 7.29 -6.62
N PRO A 111 -4.10 8.56 -6.18
CA PRO A 111 -3.98 9.70 -7.10
C PRO A 111 -2.64 9.71 -7.85
N GLY A 112 -2.63 10.31 -9.05
CA GLY A 112 -1.40 10.51 -9.83
C GLY A 112 -0.91 9.27 -10.59
N LEU A 113 -1.64 8.15 -10.55
CA LEU A 113 -1.39 6.96 -11.37
C LEU A 113 -2.59 6.72 -12.30
N PRO A 114 -2.37 6.17 -13.52
CA PRO A 114 -3.46 5.85 -14.43
C PRO A 114 -4.40 4.81 -13.83
N VAL A 115 -5.70 5.02 -13.98
CA VAL A 115 -6.72 4.06 -13.52
C VAL A 115 -6.90 2.97 -14.55
N VAL A 116 -6.78 1.72 -14.12
CA VAL A 116 -7.09 0.54 -14.95
C VAL A 116 -8.58 0.25 -14.90
N ARG A 117 -9.13 0.12 -13.69
CA ARG A 117 -10.56 -0.09 -13.43
C ARG A 117 -10.88 0.22 -11.96
N ASP A 118 -11.93 0.98 -11.71
CA ASP A 118 -12.40 1.36 -10.36
C ASP A 118 -11.27 1.84 -9.42
N LEU A 119 -10.92 1.02 -8.42
CA LEU A 119 -9.87 1.32 -7.45
C LEU A 119 -8.48 0.76 -7.84
N ILE A 120 -8.37 0.16 -9.02
CA ILE A 120 -7.13 -0.44 -9.52
C ILE A 120 -6.38 0.57 -10.40
N VAL A 121 -5.12 0.84 -10.03
CA VAL A 121 -4.23 1.72 -10.79
C VAL A 121 -3.09 0.94 -11.46
N ASP A 122 -2.54 1.51 -12.53
CA ASP A 122 -1.32 1.02 -13.18
C ASP A 122 -0.09 1.48 -12.37
N MET A 123 0.68 0.53 -11.87
CA MET A 123 1.88 0.73 -11.08
C MET A 123 3.16 0.80 -11.90
N THR A 124 3.09 0.70 -13.22
CA THR A 124 4.26 0.60 -14.11
C THR A 124 5.23 1.75 -13.91
N GLN A 125 4.73 3.00 -13.86
CA GLN A 125 5.59 4.18 -13.66
C GLN A 125 6.24 4.17 -12.26
N PHE A 126 5.51 3.77 -11.23
CA PHE A 126 6.04 3.65 -9.86
C PHE A 126 7.20 2.64 -9.81
N PHE A 127 7.02 1.46 -10.38
CA PHE A 127 8.08 0.45 -10.42
C PHE A 127 9.25 0.83 -11.33
N LYS A 128 9.01 1.57 -12.42
CA LYS A 128 10.09 2.13 -13.24
C LYS A 128 11.00 3.05 -12.43
N GLN A 129 10.42 3.94 -11.60
CA GLN A 129 11.19 4.78 -10.68
C GLN A 129 11.92 3.96 -9.62
N TYR A 130 11.27 2.96 -9.05
CA TYR A 130 11.88 2.04 -8.10
C TYR A 130 13.09 1.30 -8.71
N HIS A 131 12.95 0.71 -9.89
CA HIS A 131 14.07 0.02 -10.55
C HIS A 131 15.22 0.95 -10.96
N SER A 132 14.93 2.23 -11.21
CA SER A 132 15.95 3.21 -11.62
C SER A 132 17.00 3.49 -10.54
N ILE A 133 16.72 3.19 -9.28
CA ILE A 133 17.68 3.35 -8.16
C ILE A 133 18.49 2.08 -7.86
N LYS A 134 18.38 1.04 -8.71
CA LYS A 134 19.06 -0.25 -8.53
C LYS A 134 18.80 -0.85 -7.14
N PRO A 135 17.57 -1.29 -6.83
CA PRO A 135 17.15 -1.72 -5.50
C PRO A 135 17.67 -3.13 -5.15
N PHE A 136 18.96 -3.31 -5.19
CA PHE A 136 19.65 -4.55 -4.83
C PHE A 136 21.08 -4.25 -4.37
N LEU A 137 21.64 -5.12 -3.56
CA LEU A 137 22.99 -4.99 -3.03
C LEU A 137 24.02 -5.08 -4.17
N ILE A 138 24.91 -4.11 -4.28
CA ILE A 138 26.02 -4.09 -5.23
C ILE A 138 27.33 -4.28 -4.44
N ASN A 139 28.05 -5.38 -4.70
CA ASN A 139 29.31 -5.67 -4.07
C ASN A 139 30.14 -6.57 -4.99
N ASP A 140 31.26 -6.04 -5.48
CA ASP A 140 32.15 -6.71 -6.44
C ASP A 140 33.22 -7.58 -5.78
N MET A 141 33.31 -7.58 -4.43
CA MET A 141 34.23 -8.47 -3.73
C MET A 141 33.81 -9.93 -3.89
N PRO A 142 34.76 -10.86 -3.98
CA PRO A 142 34.46 -12.29 -4.02
C PRO A 142 33.50 -12.68 -2.90
N PRO A 143 32.50 -13.56 -3.16
CA PRO A 143 31.58 -14.01 -2.13
C PRO A 143 32.36 -14.68 -1.00
N PRO A 144 32.07 -14.35 0.27
CA PRO A 144 32.68 -15.04 1.40
C PRO A 144 32.18 -16.49 1.47
N GLU A 145 32.87 -17.33 2.25
CA GLU A 145 32.51 -18.74 2.40
C GLU A 145 31.08 -18.96 2.88
N LYS A 146 30.58 -18.07 3.72
CA LYS A 146 29.21 -18.16 4.28
C LYS A 146 28.37 -16.95 3.88
N GLU A 147 28.53 -15.82 4.59
CA GLU A 147 27.73 -14.61 4.40
C GLU A 147 28.54 -13.34 4.65
N ARG A 148 28.06 -12.21 4.13
CA ARG A 148 28.60 -10.88 4.45
C ARG A 148 28.05 -10.44 5.81
N LEU A 149 28.91 -10.39 6.81
CA LEU A 149 28.54 -10.03 8.16
C LEU A 149 28.24 -8.52 8.29
N GLN A 150 27.32 -8.18 9.17
CA GLN A 150 27.06 -6.84 9.66
C GLN A 150 27.08 -6.86 11.20
N SER A 151 27.55 -5.79 11.83
CA SER A 151 27.39 -5.62 13.28
C SER A 151 25.92 -5.33 13.62
N PRO A 152 25.49 -5.53 14.89
CA PRO A 152 24.14 -5.11 15.32
C PRO A 152 23.88 -3.62 15.07
N GLU A 153 24.87 -2.76 15.26
CA GLU A 153 24.79 -1.31 15.05
C GLU A 153 24.57 -0.97 13.58
N GLU A 154 25.35 -1.57 12.67
CA GLU A 154 25.16 -1.40 11.22
C GLU A 154 23.79 -1.89 10.76
N ARG A 155 23.27 -2.95 11.38
CA ARG A 155 21.95 -3.48 11.08
C ARG A 155 20.83 -2.55 11.59
N GLU A 156 21.01 -1.90 12.74
CA GLU A 156 20.08 -0.95 13.31
C GLU A 156 19.89 0.29 12.40
N GLU A 157 20.92 0.72 11.69
CA GLU A 157 20.82 1.82 10.71
C GLU A 157 19.82 1.56 9.58
N LEU A 158 19.49 0.30 9.33
CA LEU A 158 18.52 -0.09 8.30
C LEU A 158 17.07 -0.17 8.82
N ASP A 159 16.84 -0.02 10.12
CA ASP A 159 15.51 -0.05 10.70
C ASP A 159 14.67 1.13 10.18
N GLY A 160 13.41 0.86 9.85
CA GLY A 160 12.54 1.82 9.16
C GLY A 160 12.73 1.89 7.63
N LEU A 161 13.81 1.35 7.10
CA LEU A 161 14.10 1.39 5.66
C LEU A 161 13.64 0.13 4.92
N TYR A 162 13.92 -1.06 5.48
CA TYR A 162 13.58 -2.34 4.86
C TYR A 162 12.10 -2.72 5.00
N GLU A 163 11.36 -2.13 5.92
CA GLU A 163 9.94 -2.41 6.16
C GLU A 163 9.03 -1.89 5.04
N CYS A 164 9.56 -1.10 4.11
CA CYS A 164 8.79 -0.58 2.99
C CYS A 164 8.17 -1.71 2.16
N ILE A 165 6.84 -1.69 2.05
CA ILE A 165 6.04 -2.69 1.33
C ILE A 165 5.68 -2.29 -0.11
N LEU A 166 6.25 -1.21 -0.63
CA LEU A 166 6.02 -0.69 -1.98
C LEU A 166 4.53 -0.47 -2.32
N CYS A 167 3.73 -0.06 -1.35
CA CYS A 167 2.28 0.18 -1.53
C CYS A 167 1.95 1.45 -2.33
N ALA A 168 2.93 2.31 -2.58
CA ALA A 168 2.82 3.60 -3.27
C ALA A 168 1.98 4.67 -2.57
N CYS A 169 1.45 4.48 -1.36
CA CYS A 169 0.69 5.50 -0.63
C CYS A 169 1.46 6.82 -0.52
N CYS A 170 2.76 6.75 -0.18
CA CYS A 170 3.64 7.92 -0.03
C CYS A 170 3.90 8.64 -1.36
N SER A 171 4.26 7.93 -2.42
CA SER A 171 4.55 8.52 -3.73
C SER A 171 3.31 9.17 -4.34
N THR A 172 2.17 8.52 -4.24
CA THR A 172 0.89 9.02 -4.76
C THR A 172 0.25 10.11 -3.89
N SER A 173 0.77 10.41 -2.70
CA SER A 173 0.39 11.57 -1.89
C SER A 173 1.32 12.77 -2.06
N CYS A 174 2.41 12.61 -2.80
CA CYS A 174 3.43 13.64 -2.98
C CYS A 174 3.12 14.55 -4.18
N PRO A 175 2.91 15.88 -3.98
CA PRO A 175 2.67 16.79 -5.09
C PRO A 175 3.80 16.81 -6.12
N SER A 176 5.07 16.71 -5.70
CA SER A 176 6.21 16.63 -6.61
C SER A 176 6.15 15.43 -7.54
N PHE A 177 5.63 14.29 -7.05
CA PHE A 177 5.41 13.11 -7.87
C PHE A 177 4.27 13.32 -8.88
N TRP A 178 3.19 14.02 -8.50
CA TRP A 178 2.12 14.35 -9.45
C TRP A 178 2.59 15.25 -10.59
N TRP A 179 3.48 16.21 -10.31
CA TRP A 179 3.98 17.17 -11.31
C TRP A 179 5.02 16.57 -12.26
N ASN A 180 5.83 15.63 -11.79
CA ASN A 180 6.91 15.03 -12.56
C ASN A 180 7.01 13.51 -12.34
N PRO A 181 5.95 12.73 -12.65
CA PRO A 181 5.91 11.29 -12.37
C PRO A 181 6.93 10.49 -13.18
N ASP A 182 7.37 11.03 -14.30
CA ASP A 182 8.35 10.43 -15.21
C ASP A 182 9.81 10.63 -14.78
N LYS A 183 10.10 11.64 -13.97
CA LYS A 183 11.46 12.04 -13.59
C LYS A 183 11.74 11.90 -12.10
N PHE A 184 10.83 12.34 -11.25
CA PHE A 184 11.00 12.28 -9.80
C PHE A 184 10.87 10.85 -9.28
N VAL A 185 11.90 10.35 -8.62
CA VAL A 185 11.91 8.97 -8.08
C VAL A 185 10.83 8.71 -7.03
N GLY A 186 10.31 9.77 -6.44
CA GLY A 186 9.28 9.69 -5.41
C GLY A 186 9.80 9.28 -4.03
N PRO A 187 8.99 9.47 -2.97
CA PRO A 187 9.40 9.15 -1.61
C PRO A 187 9.83 7.69 -1.42
N ALA A 188 9.10 6.73 -2.01
CA ALA A 188 9.47 5.32 -1.91
C ALA A 188 10.81 5.03 -2.59
N GLY A 189 11.08 5.66 -3.75
CA GLY A 189 12.37 5.52 -4.44
C GLY A 189 13.51 6.11 -3.63
N LEU A 190 13.33 7.30 -3.03
CA LEU A 190 14.34 7.93 -2.17
C LEU A 190 14.63 7.09 -0.92
N LEU A 191 13.60 6.57 -0.26
CA LEU A 191 13.77 5.69 0.90
C LEU A 191 14.54 4.43 0.53
N GLN A 192 14.21 3.79 -0.58
CA GLN A 192 14.89 2.58 -1.04
C GLN A 192 16.31 2.86 -1.54
N ALA A 193 16.58 4.03 -2.12
CA ALA A 193 17.95 4.43 -2.45
C ALA A 193 18.80 4.59 -1.19
N TYR A 194 18.26 5.28 -0.17
CA TYR A 194 18.95 5.46 1.11
C TYR A 194 19.20 4.12 1.82
N ARG A 195 18.26 3.18 1.76
CA ARG A 195 18.44 1.84 2.30
C ARG A 195 19.73 1.18 1.83
N PHE A 196 20.08 1.29 0.54
CA PHE A 196 21.30 0.70 0.00
C PHE A 196 22.53 1.59 0.21
N ILE A 197 22.36 2.92 0.34
CA ILE A 197 23.44 3.83 0.69
C ILE A 197 23.90 3.61 2.15
N ALA A 198 22.97 3.33 3.05
CA ALA A 198 23.23 3.05 4.46
C ALA A 198 23.70 1.60 4.73
N ASP A 199 23.56 0.70 3.77
CA ASP A 199 23.96 -0.70 3.95
C ASP A 199 25.47 -0.86 3.88
N SER A 200 26.14 -1.21 4.97
CA SER A 200 27.60 -1.37 5.09
C SER A 200 28.18 -2.41 4.12
N ARG A 201 27.34 -3.29 3.57
CA ARG A 201 27.74 -4.32 2.61
C ARG A 201 27.70 -3.82 1.16
N ASP A 202 27.05 -2.66 0.89
CA ASP A 202 26.99 -2.07 -0.45
C ASP A 202 28.25 -1.26 -0.77
N GLN A 203 28.78 -1.39 -1.97
CA GLN A 203 30.00 -0.68 -2.40
C GLN A 203 29.74 0.39 -3.45
N ALA A 204 28.48 0.56 -3.87
CA ALA A 204 28.12 1.49 -4.95
C ALA A 204 27.60 2.85 -4.45
N THR A 205 27.98 3.28 -3.24
CA THR A 205 27.48 4.53 -2.64
C THR A 205 27.67 5.74 -3.54
N SER A 206 28.86 5.93 -4.13
CA SER A 206 29.13 7.05 -5.06
C SER A 206 28.25 6.99 -6.30
N GLU A 207 28.10 5.83 -6.93
CA GLU A 207 27.24 5.63 -8.10
C GLU A 207 25.76 5.92 -7.76
N ARG A 208 25.31 5.52 -6.56
CA ARG A 208 23.95 5.79 -6.10
C ARG A 208 23.71 7.28 -5.87
N LEU A 209 24.68 7.99 -5.29
CA LEU A 209 24.62 9.43 -5.08
C LEU A 209 24.63 10.17 -6.41
N ASP A 210 25.54 9.82 -7.34
CA ASP A 210 25.58 10.41 -8.69
C ASP A 210 24.26 10.22 -9.44
N ASN A 211 23.64 9.04 -9.29
CA ASN A 211 22.33 8.75 -9.87
C ASN A 211 21.22 9.65 -9.31
N LEU A 212 21.32 10.05 -8.04
CA LEU A 212 20.34 10.92 -7.37
C LEU A 212 20.62 12.40 -7.58
N GLU A 213 21.84 12.80 -7.94
CA GLU A 213 22.27 14.19 -8.14
C GLU A 213 21.74 14.76 -9.47
N ASP A 214 20.41 14.91 -9.53
CA ASP A 214 19.68 15.46 -10.65
C ASP A 214 18.58 16.40 -10.14
N PRO A 215 18.36 17.56 -10.75
CA PRO A 215 17.34 18.53 -10.32
C PRO A 215 15.91 17.96 -10.27
N TYR A 216 15.65 16.91 -11.05
CA TYR A 216 14.35 16.25 -11.08
C TYR A 216 14.27 14.98 -10.24
N ARG A 217 15.41 14.49 -9.68
CA ARG A 217 15.43 13.28 -8.85
C ARG A 217 15.36 13.64 -7.36
N LEU A 218 16.51 13.76 -6.67
CA LEU A 218 16.54 14.10 -5.25
C LEU A 218 15.98 15.49 -4.97
N PHE A 219 16.47 16.49 -5.71
CA PHE A 219 16.19 17.92 -5.45
C PHE A 219 14.75 18.33 -5.81
N ARG A 220 13.94 17.43 -6.34
CA ARG A 220 12.51 17.68 -6.51
C ARG A 220 11.71 17.45 -5.23
N CYS A 221 12.31 16.91 -4.19
CA CYS A 221 11.72 16.83 -2.86
C CYS A 221 11.69 18.23 -2.22
N HIS A 222 10.49 18.71 -1.89
CA HIS A 222 10.27 20.01 -1.22
C HIS A 222 9.93 19.84 0.27
N SER A 223 10.18 18.68 0.87
CA SER A 223 9.93 18.38 2.29
C SER A 223 8.50 18.69 2.74
N ILE A 224 7.50 18.42 1.88
CA ILE A 224 6.07 18.64 2.18
C ILE A 224 5.57 17.68 3.26
N MET A 225 6.19 16.50 3.40
CA MET A 225 5.98 15.46 4.43
C MET A 225 4.66 14.69 4.35
N ASN A 226 3.82 14.90 3.34
CA ASN A 226 2.61 14.07 3.11
C ASN A 226 2.94 12.57 3.05
N CYS A 227 4.13 12.21 2.57
CA CYS A 227 4.59 10.84 2.47
C CYS A 227 4.72 10.14 3.83
N VAL A 228 5.12 10.87 4.86
CA VAL A 228 5.23 10.35 6.24
C VAL A 228 3.84 10.14 6.84
N ASP A 229 2.93 11.10 6.62
CA ASP A 229 1.58 11.06 7.18
C ASP A 229 0.72 9.89 6.67
N VAL A 230 1.00 9.39 5.46
CA VAL A 230 0.23 8.31 4.83
C VAL A 230 0.96 6.96 4.83
N CYS A 231 2.19 6.89 5.36
CA CYS A 231 2.94 5.63 5.39
C CYS A 231 2.30 4.66 6.40
N PRO A 232 1.97 3.41 5.98
CA PRO A 232 1.40 2.43 6.88
C PRO A 232 2.44 1.64 7.70
N LYS A 233 3.73 2.03 7.58
CA LYS A 233 4.89 1.39 8.23
C LYS A 233 5.69 2.40 9.04
#